data_cf6b1e6d942b874c0e026ccbf02bec7d
#
_entry.id   cf6b1e6d942b874c0e026ccbf02bec7d
#
_cell.length_a   1.000
_cell.length_b   1.000
_cell.length_c   1.000
_cell.angle_alpha   90.00
_cell.angle_beta   90.00
_cell.angle_gamma   90.00
#
_symmetry.space_group_name_H-M   'P 1'
#
loop_
_entity.id
_entity.type
_entity.pdbx_description
1 polymer ?
#
loop_
_entity_poly.entity_id
_entity_poly.type
_entity_poly.pdbx_seq_one_letter_code
_entity_poly.pdbx_strand_id
1 'polypeptide(L)'
;MKIYKLETVNENVLKAFRKLIPQLSTSCVLPSQKDIEDIVNSSNTILFIAEENNNILGTLTLVFNKIPTGNKVWIEDVVVDNDARGKGVGEKLTQFAIEYTANKEIKSVNLTSSPDRVVGNKLYQKLGFIKRDTNVYRLTIE
;
A
#
# COMPACT_ATOMS: atom_id res chain seq x y z
N MET A 1 15.71 -1.30 -9.30
CA MET A 1 14.49 -1.59 -8.51
C MET A 1 13.30 -1.67 -9.44
N LYS A 2 12.50 -2.70 -9.28
CA LYS A 2 11.33 -2.98 -10.11
C LYS A 2 10.07 -2.84 -9.27
N ILE A 3 9.07 -2.14 -9.78
CA ILE A 3 7.75 -2.05 -9.16
C ILE A 3 6.76 -2.76 -10.08
N TYR A 4 5.93 -3.63 -9.52
CA TYR A 4 4.97 -4.37 -10.32
C TYR A 4 3.72 -4.75 -9.52
N LYS A 5 2.65 -5.03 -10.26
CA LYS A 5 1.41 -5.59 -9.71
C LYS A 5 1.62 -7.07 -9.42
N LEU A 6 1.32 -7.48 -8.20
CA LEU A 6 1.41 -8.89 -7.83
C LEU A 6 0.28 -9.69 -8.48
N GLU A 7 0.62 -10.74 -9.21
CA GLU A 7 -0.35 -11.59 -9.90
C GLU A 7 -0.36 -13.03 -9.39
N THR A 8 0.77 -13.50 -8.86
CA THR A 8 0.89 -14.86 -8.31
C THR A 8 1.59 -14.82 -6.97
N VAL A 9 1.17 -15.69 -6.06
CA VAL A 9 1.72 -15.77 -4.70
C VAL A 9 2.58 -17.03 -4.60
N ASN A 10 3.89 -16.83 -4.56
CA ASN A 10 4.86 -17.90 -4.34
C ASN A 10 5.41 -17.83 -2.91
N GLU A 11 6.31 -18.73 -2.58
CA GLU A 11 6.93 -18.81 -1.26
C GLU A 11 7.72 -17.55 -0.90
N ASN A 12 8.41 -16.96 -1.89
CA ASN A 12 9.17 -15.72 -1.68
C ASN A 12 8.25 -14.56 -1.29
N VAL A 13 7.10 -14.44 -1.95
CA VAL A 13 6.08 -13.43 -1.62
C VAL A 13 5.56 -13.65 -0.21
N LEU A 14 5.20 -14.88 0.14
CA LEU A 14 4.67 -15.21 1.46
C LEU A 14 5.69 -14.86 2.56
N LYS A 15 6.94 -15.23 2.38
CA LYS A 15 8.02 -14.90 3.32
C LYS A 15 8.18 -13.39 3.46
N ALA A 16 8.12 -12.66 2.34
CA ALA A 16 8.24 -11.21 2.35
C ALA A 16 7.13 -10.56 3.17
N PHE A 17 5.88 -10.96 2.96
CA PHE A 17 4.75 -10.43 3.74
C PHE A 17 4.87 -10.76 5.22
N ARG A 18 5.32 -11.96 5.57
CA ARG A 18 5.56 -12.34 6.96
C ARG A 18 6.64 -11.51 7.63
N LYS A 19 7.60 -11.00 6.86
CA LYS A 19 8.64 -10.10 7.35
C LYS A 19 8.15 -8.65 7.42
N LEU A 20 7.42 -8.20 6.40
CA LEU A 20 7.00 -6.80 6.26
C LEU A 20 5.85 -6.42 7.18
N ILE A 21 4.82 -7.25 7.29
CA ILE A 21 3.61 -6.91 8.04
C ILE A 21 3.91 -6.58 9.51
N PRO A 22 4.77 -7.33 10.24
CA PRO A 22 5.12 -6.96 11.61
C PRO A 22 5.80 -5.60 11.73
N GLN A 23 6.44 -5.12 10.68
CA GLN A 23 7.04 -3.78 10.66
C GLN A 23 6.00 -2.67 10.53
N LEU A 24 4.81 -3.01 10.05
CA LEU A 24 3.69 -2.09 9.92
C LEU A 24 2.76 -2.17 11.13
N SER A 25 2.44 -3.37 11.59
CA SER A 25 1.53 -3.61 12.70
C SER A 25 1.98 -4.86 13.48
N THR A 26 2.11 -4.72 14.79
CA THR A 26 2.48 -5.83 15.69
C THR A 26 1.26 -6.56 16.25
N SER A 27 0.05 -6.01 16.03
CA SER A 27 -1.17 -6.53 16.64
C SER A 27 -2.03 -7.35 15.70
N CYS A 28 -1.73 -7.38 14.41
CA CYS A 28 -2.53 -8.12 13.45
C CYS A 28 -2.05 -9.57 13.33
N VAL A 29 -2.96 -10.46 12.91
CA VAL A 29 -2.62 -11.83 12.54
C VAL A 29 -1.91 -11.80 11.18
N LEU A 30 -0.79 -12.53 11.06
CA LEU A 30 -0.07 -12.59 9.80
C LEU A 30 -0.94 -13.25 8.72
N PRO A 31 -0.94 -12.69 7.49
CA PRO A 31 -1.74 -13.28 6.40
C PRO A 31 -1.19 -14.64 5.99
N SER A 32 -2.10 -15.56 5.72
CA SER A 32 -1.77 -16.84 5.10
C SER A 32 -1.57 -16.67 3.59
N GLN A 33 -1.06 -17.71 2.94
CA GLN A 33 -0.99 -17.72 1.48
C GLN A 33 -2.36 -17.51 0.86
N LYS A 34 -3.38 -18.17 1.39
CA LYS A 34 -4.76 -18.02 0.91
C LYS A 34 -5.26 -16.58 1.07
N ASP A 35 -4.96 -15.92 2.18
CA ASP A 35 -5.36 -14.54 2.41
C ASP A 35 -4.78 -13.62 1.33
N ILE A 36 -3.50 -13.79 1.01
CA ILE A 36 -2.83 -12.96 0.00
C ILE A 36 -3.38 -13.30 -1.39
N GLU A 37 -3.61 -14.57 -1.69
CA GLU A 37 -4.22 -14.99 -2.96
C GLU A 37 -5.63 -14.41 -3.13
N ASP A 38 -6.44 -14.39 -2.07
CA ASP A 38 -7.77 -13.78 -2.11
C ASP A 38 -7.70 -12.28 -2.44
N ILE A 39 -6.70 -11.58 -1.90
CA ILE A 39 -6.47 -10.17 -2.25
C ILE A 39 -6.08 -10.02 -3.72
N VAL A 40 -5.12 -10.81 -4.17
CA VAL A 40 -4.63 -10.77 -5.57
C VAL A 40 -5.75 -11.06 -6.56
N ASN A 41 -6.65 -11.99 -6.22
CA ASN A 41 -7.78 -12.36 -7.08
C ASN A 41 -8.99 -11.43 -6.93
N SER A 42 -8.94 -10.48 -6.02
CA SER A 42 -10.02 -9.50 -5.83
C SER A 42 -10.07 -8.52 -7.00
N SER A 43 -11.28 -8.15 -7.41
CA SER A 43 -11.48 -7.20 -8.51
C SER A 43 -11.25 -5.75 -8.09
N ASN A 44 -11.19 -5.47 -6.79
CA ASN A 44 -11.12 -4.09 -6.28
C ASN A 44 -9.88 -3.79 -5.45
N THR A 45 -8.93 -4.71 -5.35
CA THR A 45 -7.73 -4.53 -4.55
C THR A 45 -6.51 -5.01 -5.33
N ILE A 46 -5.45 -4.20 -5.30
CA ILE A 46 -4.20 -4.51 -5.98
C ILE A 46 -3.06 -4.40 -4.97
N LEU A 47 -2.16 -5.37 -5.01
CA LEU A 47 -0.90 -5.30 -4.27
C LEU A 47 0.22 -4.95 -5.25
N PHE A 48 0.93 -3.86 -4.96
CA PHE A 48 2.16 -3.52 -5.68
C PHE A 48 3.37 -3.95 -4.86
N ILE A 49 4.36 -4.44 -5.55
CA ILE A 49 5.60 -4.97 -4.98
C ILE A 49 6.78 -4.16 -5.48
N ALA A 50 7.69 -3.81 -4.59
CA ALA A 50 9.00 -3.28 -4.93
C ALA A 50 10.05 -4.37 -4.72
N GLU A 51 10.81 -4.68 -5.77
CA GLU A 51 11.76 -5.78 -5.76
C GLU A 51 13.09 -5.34 -6.34
N GLU A 52 14.17 -5.82 -5.74
CA GLU A 52 15.53 -5.60 -6.22
C GLU A 52 16.37 -6.85 -5.93
N ASN A 53 17.06 -7.39 -6.95
CA ASN A 53 17.90 -8.57 -6.81
C ASN A 53 17.16 -9.76 -6.17
N ASN A 54 15.93 -10.00 -6.61
CA ASN A 54 15.03 -11.05 -6.11
C ASN A 54 14.60 -10.88 -4.64
N ASN A 55 14.87 -9.72 -4.04
CA ASN A 55 14.42 -9.38 -2.70
C ASN A 55 13.26 -8.41 -2.78
N ILE A 56 12.17 -8.74 -2.09
CA ILE A 56 11.03 -7.84 -1.96
C ILE A 56 11.33 -6.84 -0.87
N LEU A 57 11.39 -5.55 -1.24
CA LEU A 57 11.78 -4.46 -0.36
C LEU A 57 10.60 -3.74 0.26
N GLY A 58 9.43 -3.87 -0.32
CA GLY A 58 8.26 -3.17 0.17
C GLY A 58 7.01 -3.53 -0.62
N THR A 59 5.87 -3.09 -0.08
CA THR A 59 4.57 -3.31 -0.70
C THR A 59 3.65 -2.12 -0.44
N LEU A 60 2.68 -1.96 -1.33
CA LEU A 60 1.62 -0.96 -1.21
C LEU A 60 0.32 -1.59 -1.69
N THR A 61 -0.74 -1.41 -0.93
CA THR A 61 -2.08 -1.89 -1.31
C THR A 61 -2.89 -0.74 -1.88
N LEU A 62 -3.52 -0.96 -3.03
CA LEU A 62 -4.39 0.01 -3.67
C LEU A 62 -5.81 -0.54 -3.71
N VAL A 63 -6.76 0.18 -3.12
CA VAL A 63 -8.14 -0.25 -3.00
C VAL A 63 -9.06 0.66 -3.82
N PHE A 64 -9.88 0.05 -4.67
CA PHE A 64 -10.87 0.74 -5.51
C PHE A 64 -12.25 0.57 -4.89
N ASN A 65 -12.92 1.69 -4.63
CA ASN A 65 -14.27 1.71 -4.10
C ASN A 65 -15.23 2.30 -5.13
N LYS A 66 -16.27 1.57 -5.47
CA LYS A 66 -17.37 2.08 -6.31
C LYS A 66 -18.50 2.53 -5.40
N ILE A 67 -18.75 3.81 -5.37
CA ILE A 67 -19.81 4.42 -4.54
C ILE A 67 -20.63 5.40 -5.39
N PRO A 68 -21.84 5.81 -4.93
CA PRO A 68 -22.70 6.67 -5.75
C PRO A 68 -22.08 7.99 -6.22
N THR A 69 -21.11 8.52 -5.48
CA THR A 69 -20.41 9.76 -5.87
C THR A 69 -19.24 9.53 -6.83
N GLY A 70 -19.02 8.31 -7.27
CA GLY A 70 -17.96 7.96 -8.22
C GLY A 70 -16.97 6.93 -7.68
N ASN A 71 -15.99 6.61 -8.51
CA ASN A 71 -14.94 5.69 -8.12
C ASN A 71 -13.92 6.39 -7.23
N LYS A 72 -13.58 5.76 -6.12
CA LYS A 72 -12.59 6.26 -5.16
C LYS A 72 -11.42 5.28 -5.08
N VAL A 73 -10.24 5.81 -4.86
CA VAL A 73 -9.03 5.00 -4.69
C VAL A 73 -8.37 5.38 -3.37
N TRP A 74 -7.97 4.35 -2.62
CA TRP A 74 -7.27 4.50 -1.36
C TRP A 74 -5.99 3.70 -1.37
N ILE A 75 -4.92 4.30 -0.86
CA ILE A 75 -3.67 3.62 -0.56
C ILE A 75 -3.76 3.12 0.88
N GLU A 76 -3.48 1.82 1.06
CA GLU A 76 -3.47 1.14 2.35
C GLU A 76 -2.17 0.37 2.54
N ASP A 77 -1.80 0.13 3.78
CA ASP A 77 -0.71 -0.77 4.15
C ASP A 77 0.56 -0.58 3.33
N VAL A 78 1.09 0.65 3.33
CA VAL A 78 2.41 0.91 2.74
C VAL A 78 3.47 0.51 3.75
N VAL A 79 4.32 -0.43 3.39
CA VAL A 79 5.44 -0.82 4.24
C VAL A 79 6.69 -1.03 3.40
N VAL A 80 7.79 -0.47 3.88
CA VAL A 80 9.13 -0.64 3.32
C VAL A 80 9.98 -1.32 4.36
N ASP A 81 10.71 -2.37 3.95
CA ASP A 81 11.62 -3.07 4.84
C ASP A 81 12.59 -2.08 5.49
N ASN A 82 12.77 -2.22 6.81
CA ASN A 82 13.70 -1.36 7.56
C ASN A 82 15.11 -1.36 6.94
N ASP A 83 15.55 -2.50 6.40
CA ASP A 83 16.86 -2.63 5.77
C ASP A 83 16.95 -1.94 4.41
N ALA A 84 15.81 -1.54 3.84
CA ALA A 84 15.75 -0.88 2.53
C ALA A 84 15.37 0.60 2.63
N ARG A 85 15.29 1.16 3.82
CA ARG A 85 14.96 2.58 4.02
C ARG A 85 16.06 3.48 3.46
N GLY A 86 15.66 4.65 2.99
CA GLY A 86 16.58 5.61 2.40
C GLY A 86 16.90 5.36 0.92
N LYS A 87 16.31 4.32 0.32
CA LYS A 87 16.50 4.00 -1.11
C LYS A 87 15.39 4.51 -2.02
N GLY A 88 14.43 5.24 -1.47
CA GLY A 88 13.29 5.77 -2.26
C GLY A 88 12.23 4.74 -2.60
N VAL A 89 12.16 3.62 -1.89
CA VAL A 89 11.20 2.54 -2.17
C VAL A 89 9.76 3.01 -2.00
N GLY A 90 9.46 3.68 -0.88
CA GLY A 90 8.12 4.20 -0.62
C GLY A 90 7.68 5.23 -1.65
N GLU A 91 8.58 6.10 -2.06
CA GLU A 91 8.31 7.09 -3.11
C GLU A 91 7.98 6.43 -4.43
N LYS A 92 8.76 5.44 -4.85
CA LYS A 92 8.54 4.74 -6.11
C LYS A 92 7.24 3.93 -6.11
N LEU A 93 6.93 3.26 -5.00
CA LEU A 93 5.66 2.56 -4.84
C LEU A 93 4.47 3.52 -4.96
N THR A 94 4.56 4.65 -4.27
CA THR A 94 3.48 5.65 -4.26
C THR A 94 3.30 6.28 -5.63
N GLN A 95 4.39 6.65 -6.30
CA GLN A 95 4.33 7.17 -7.66
C GLN A 95 3.72 6.18 -8.63
N PHE A 96 4.07 4.90 -8.52
CA PHE A 96 3.51 3.84 -9.36
C PHE A 96 1.99 3.73 -9.15
N ALA A 97 1.54 3.80 -7.90
CA ALA A 97 0.11 3.77 -7.57
C ALA A 97 -0.63 4.99 -8.14
N ILE A 98 -0.02 6.18 -8.07
CA ILE A 98 -0.60 7.41 -8.62
C ILE A 98 -0.76 7.27 -10.14
N GLU A 99 0.28 6.84 -10.83
CA GLU A 99 0.24 6.65 -12.28
C GLU A 99 -0.76 5.59 -12.71
N TYR A 100 -0.82 4.49 -11.98
CA TYR A 100 -1.81 3.43 -12.24
C TYR A 100 -3.23 3.97 -12.10
N THR A 101 -3.49 4.75 -11.07
CA THR A 101 -4.80 5.36 -10.83
C THR A 101 -5.15 6.35 -11.95
N ALA A 102 -4.21 7.20 -12.34
CA ALA A 102 -4.42 8.17 -13.41
C ALA A 102 -4.75 7.48 -14.74
N ASN A 103 -4.09 6.36 -15.04
CA ASN A 103 -4.34 5.58 -16.25
C ASN A 103 -5.73 4.93 -16.26
N LYS A 104 -6.36 4.79 -15.10
CA LYS A 104 -7.75 4.32 -14.98
C LYS A 104 -8.76 5.46 -15.02
N GLU A 105 -8.32 6.68 -15.34
CA GLU A 105 -9.15 7.88 -15.41
C GLU A 105 -9.83 8.23 -14.08
N ILE A 106 -9.23 7.82 -12.97
CA ILE A 106 -9.66 8.19 -11.61
C ILE A 106 -8.84 9.40 -11.19
N LYS A 107 -9.50 10.44 -10.70
CA LYS A 107 -8.90 11.76 -10.56
C LYS A 107 -8.32 12.06 -9.18
N SER A 108 -8.44 11.14 -8.23
CA SER A 108 -7.90 11.35 -6.88
C SER A 108 -7.44 10.06 -6.25
N VAL A 109 -6.42 10.18 -5.41
CA VAL A 109 -5.90 9.09 -4.59
C VAL A 109 -5.94 9.57 -3.15
N ASN A 110 -6.49 8.76 -2.26
CA ASN A 110 -6.64 9.09 -0.85
C ASN A 110 -5.80 8.16 0.00
N LEU A 111 -5.39 8.63 1.15
CA LEU A 111 -4.76 7.81 2.18
C LEU A 111 -4.96 8.44 3.55
N THR A 112 -4.76 7.66 4.59
CA THR A 112 -4.64 8.16 5.95
C THR A 112 -3.23 7.88 6.46
N SER A 113 -2.71 8.78 7.28
CA SER A 113 -1.37 8.63 7.87
C SER A 113 -1.38 9.24 9.26
N SER A 114 -0.87 8.51 10.24
CA SER A 114 -0.77 9.03 11.61
C SER A 114 0.18 10.23 11.67
N PRO A 115 -0.12 11.24 12.50
CA PRO A 115 0.75 12.42 12.61
C PRO A 115 2.19 12.10 13.02
N ASP A 116 2.44 11.02 13.74
CA ASP A 116 3.77 10.61 14.20
C ASP A 116 4.62 9.97 13.09
N ARG A 117 4.01 9.63 11.95
CA ARG A 117 4.75 9.09 10.80
C ARG A 117 5.36 10.24 9.99
N VAL A 118 6.38 10.88 10.56
CA VAL A 118 6.97 12.11 10.02
C VAL A 118 7.52 11.93 8.61
N VAL A 119 8.28 10.86 8.38
CA VAL A 119 8.91 10.59 7.07
C VAL A 119 7.85 10.33 6.00
N GLY A 120 6.85 9.51 6.31
CA GLY A 120 5.74 9.23 5.39
C GLY A 120 4.94 10.48 5.05
N ASN A 121 4.60 11.28 6.06
CA ASN A 121 3.85 12.51 5.84
C ASN A 121 4.59 13.51 4.96
N LYS A 122 5.91 13.64 5.13
CA LYS A 122 6.73 14.48 4.27
C LYS A 122 6.74 13.96 2.83
N LEU A 123 6.84 12.65 2.66
CA LEU A 123 6.82 12.03 1.34
C LEU A 123 5.51 12.33 0.62
N TYR A 124 4.37 12.14 1.28
CA TYR A 124 3.07 12.37 0.66
C TYR A 124 2.89 13.83 0.25
N GLN A 125 3.29 14.77 1.12
CA GLN A 125 3.24 16.20 0.79
C GLN A 125 4.15 16.54 -0.40
N LYS A 126 5.35 15.96 -0.45
CA LYS A 126 6.28 16.12 -1.57
C LYS A 126 5.66 15.63 -2.88
N LEU A 127 4.88 14.56 -2.85
CA LEU A 127 4.23 14.01 -4.02
C LEU A 127 2.94 14.74 -4.42
N GLY A 128 2.53 15.74 -3.66
CA GLY A 128 1.37 16.54 -3.99
C GLY A 128 0.10 16.21 -3.22
N PHE A 129 0.17 15.30 -2.26
CA PHE A 129 -0.97 15.03 -1.39
C PHE A 129 -1.23 16.22 -0.47
N ILE A 130 -2.48 16.59 -0.33
CA ILE A 130 -2.91 17.73 0.49
C ILE A 130 -3.68 17.17 1.69
N LYS A 131 -3.32 17.62 2.88
CA LYS A 131 -4.03 17.26 4.09
C LYS A 131 -5.47 17.77 4.01
N ARG A 132 -6.44 16.86 4.19
CA ARG A 132 -7.85 17.20 4.14
C ARG A 132 -8.36 17.63 5.51
N ASP A 133 -9.31 18.55 5.51
CA ASP A 133 -10.01 18.99 6.73
C ASP A 133 -11.22 18.06 6.93
N THR A 134 -10.97 16.91 7.52
CA THR A 134 -11.97 15.88 7.78
C THR A 134 -11.60 15.10 9.04
N ASN A 135 -12.58 14.42 9.62
CA ASN A 135 -12.34 13.56 10.77
C ASN A 135 -12.41 12.10 10.35
N VAL A 136 -11.56 11.29 10.95
CA VAL A 136 -11.59 9.83 10.77
C VAL A 136 -12.04 9.21 12.08
N TYR A 137 -13.12 8.44 12.03
CA TYR A 137 -13.71 7.81 13.21
C TYR A 137 -13.58 6.29 13.10
N ARG A 138 -13.42 5.63 14.25
CA ARG A 138 -13.45 4.18 14.37
C ARG A 138 -14.35 3.76 15.51
N LEU A 139 -15.24 2.82 15.24
CA LEU A 139 -15.96 2.08 16.27
C LEU A 139 -15.45 0.64 16.23
N THR A 140 -14.91 0.17 17.37
CA THR A 140 -14.47 -1.22 17.47
C THR A 140 -15.66 -2.08 17.89
N ILE A 141 -15.89 -3.15 17.15
CA ILE A 141 -16.97 -4.10 17.42
C ILE A 141 -16.36 -5.34 18.04
N GLU A 142 -16.86 -5.70 19.23
CA GLU A 142 -16.38 -6.87 19.97
C GLU A 142 -17.30 -8.07 19.84
#